data_70487fbc0ca4e2cb24812b7ace9d3e49
#
_entry.id   70487fbc0ca4e2cb24812b7ace9d3e49
#
_cell.length_a   1.000
_cell.length_b   1.000
_cell.length_c   1.000
_cell.angle_alpha   90.00
_cell.angle_beta   90.00
_cell.angle_gamma   90.00
#
_symmetry.space_group_name_H-M   'P 1'
#
loop_
_entity.id
_entity.type
_entity.pdbx_description
1 polymer ?
#
loop_
_entity_poly.entity_id
_entity_poly.type
_entity_poly.pdbx_seq_one_letter_code
_entity_poly.pdbx_strand_id
1 'polypeptide(L)'
;MKKKKYRILKELVGGGIIGFILGFSILFIRDYIHIPEGFVKLPFYINILIFIFTFFLAVTLHEFGHALSFISNGIKMRAIFFTIFALIKEDNKWKFKLTSIKTVGGIAIPDIISVKDEKDFQSKQKAFAKAVIMGPISSLIVWIVLTFISIVMIKFTSSIYIRAGLLSLILSLSGITIFLLATSFIKKDLVIGDFPAYKIIKSDSFFVEFNFMAMDIYPHSQKSLEMKIHI
;
A
#
# COMPACT_ATOMS: atom_id res chain seq x y z
N MET A 1 15.24 -24.25 -4.72
CA MET A 1 14.10 -23.37 -5.03
C MET A 1 12.91 -23.51 -4.09
N LYS A 2 12.36 -24.70 -3.77
CA LYS A 2 11.19 -24.85 -2.88
C LYS A 2 11.34 -24.21 -1.47
N LYS A 3 12.50 -24.36 -0.80
CA LYS A 3 12.74 -23.80 0.54
C LYS A 3 12.69 -22.24 0.58
N LYS A 4 13.18 -21.56 -0.48
CA LYS A 4 13.21 -20.09 -0.58
C LYS A 4 11.77 -19.54 -0.75
N LYS A 5 10.94 -20.21 -1.55
CA LYS A 5 9.53 -19.86 -1.78
C LYS A 5 8.67 -19.98 -0.51
N TYR A 6 8.91 -21.03 0.29
CA TYR A 6 8.24 -21.24 1.58
C TYR A 6 8.61 -20.16 2.61
N ARG A 7 9.86 -19.69 2.61
CA ARG A 7 10.34 -18.65 3.53
C ARG A 7 9.70 -17.30 3.21
N ILE A 8 9.61 -16.91 1.93
CA ILE A 8 8.95 -15.67 1.50
C ILE A 8 7.47 -15.68 1.87
N LEU A 9 6.78 -16.78 1.59
CA LEU A 9 5.37 -16.94 1.95
C LEU A 9 5.15 -16.81 3.46
N LYS A 10 6.03 -17.43 4.27
CA LYS A 10 5.97 -17.37 5.74
C LYS A 10 6.20 -15.94 6.26
N GLU A 11 7.10 -15.17 5.65
CA GLU A 11 7.38 -13.78 6.04
C GLU A 11 6.25 -12.83 5.63
N LEU A 12 5.67 -12.98 4.44
CA LEU A 12 4.52 -12.20 3.98
C LEU A 12 3.25 -12.51 4.78
N VAL A 13 2.97 -13.79 5.02
CA VAL A 13 1.83 -14.22 5.83
C VAL A 13 2.04 -13.79 7.29
N GLY A 14 3.26 -13.95 7.82
CA GLY A 14 3.59 -13.52 9.19
C GLY A 14 3.44 -12.01 9.38
N GLY A 15 3.93 -11.20 8.44
CA GLY A 15 3.75 -9.74 8.45
C GLY A 15 2.29 -9.32 8.35
N GLY A 16 1.52 -9.95 7.45
CA GLY A 16 0.09 -9.71 7.31
C GLY A 16 -0.70 -10.09 8.57
N ILE A 17 -0.38 -11.23 9.17
CA ILE A 17 -1.01 -11.67 10.43
C ILE A 17 -0.66 -10.72 11.58
N ILE A 18 0.59 -10.31 11.72
CA ILE A 18 1.00 -9.38 12.77
C ILE A 18 0.30 -8.02 12.60
N GLY A 19 0.22 -7.50 11.37
CA GLY A 19 -0.48 -6.26 11.09
C GLY A 19 -1.98 -6.35 11.34
N PHE A 20 -2.58 -7.49 10.97
CA PHE A 20 -3.97 -7.77 11.28
C PHE A 20 -4.21 -7.87 12.80
N ILE A 21 -3.35 -8.58 13.52
CA ILE A 21 -3.43 -8.71 14.99
C ILE A 21 -3.25 -7.34 15.66
N LEU A 22 -2.27 -6.54 15.26
CA LEU A 22 -2.05 -5.21 15.83
C LEU A 22 -3.23 -4.27 15.55
N GLY A 23 -3.71 -4.20 14.31
CA GLY A 23 -4.88 -3.40 13.96
C GLY A 23 -6.15 -3.86 14.66
N PHE A 24 -6.30 -5.17 14.81
CA PHE A 24 -7.43 -5.78 15.50
C PHE A 24 -7.35 -5.61 17.03
N SER A 25 -6.13 -5.67 17.60
CA SER A 25 -5.89 -5.41 19.03
C SER A 25 -6.32 -4.01 19.45
N ILE A 26 -6.18 -3.01 18.57
CA ILE A 26 -6.64 -1.64 18.83
C ILE A 26 -8.17 -1.61 18.98
N LEU A 27 -8.89 -2.44 18.23
CA LEU A 27 -10.36 -2.58 18.37
C LEU A 27 -10.76 -3.27 19.69
N PHE A 28 -9.93 -4.23 20.18
CA PHE A 28 -10.13 -4.87 21.48
C PHE A 28 -9.81 -3.94 22.65
N ILE A 29 -8.72 -3.19 22.57
CA ILE A 29 -8.32 -2.22 23.60
C ILE A 29 -9.45 -1.20 23.81
N ARG A 30 -10.20 -0.83 22.75
CA ARG A 30 -11.38 0.02 22.86
C ARG A 30 -12.42 -0.50 23.83
N ASP A 31 -12.58 -1.82 23.97
CA ASP A 31 -13.57 -2.40 24.90
C ASP A 31 -13.18 -2.24 26.37
N TYR A 32 -11.89 -1.96 26.65
CA TYR A 32 -11.35 -1.65 27.96
C TYR A 32 -11.14 -0.16 28.20
N ILE A 33 -11.17 0.68 27.15
CA ILE A 33 -11.11 2.12 27.28
C ILE A 33 -12.49 2.64 27.63
N HIS A 34 -12.53 3.52 28.64
CA HIS A 34 -13.77 4.25 29.00
C HIS A 34 -14.29 4.98 27.77
N ILE A 35 -15.49 4.59 27.30
CA ILE A 35 -16.10 5.22 26.13
C ILE A 35 -16.51 6.63 26.56
N PRO A 36 -16.06 7.69 25.87
CA PRO A 36 -16.43 9.06 26.24
C PRO A 36 -17.95 9.25 26.20
N GLU A 37 -18.46 10.13 27.05
CA GLU A 37 -19.87 10.51 27.03
C GLU A 37 -20.28 10.95 25.61
N GLY A 38 -21.48 10.54 25.19
CA GLY A 38 -22.01 10.83 23.85
C GLY A 38 -21.58 9.85 22.73
N PHE A 39 -20.94 8.73 23.10
CA PHE A 39 -20.66 7.62 22.18
C PHE A 39 -21.37 6.35 22.65
N VAL A 40 -21.64 5.45 21.68
CA VAL A 40 -22.23 4.12 21.93
C VAL A 40 -21.24 3.03 21.50
N LYS A 41 -21.27 1.90 22.19
CA LYS A 41 -20.52 0.74 21.79
C LYS A 41 -21.15 0.09 20.56
N LEU A 42 -20.45 0.11 19.41
CA LEU A 42 -20.92 -0.58 18.22
C LEU A 42 -20.79 -2.10 18.38
N PRO A 43 -21.71 -2.88 17.77
CA PRO A 43 -21.56 -4.31 17.66
C PRO A 43 -20.21 -4.70 17.05
N PHE A 44 -19.63 -5.80 17.52
CA PHE A 44 -18.31 -6.27 17.11
C PHE A 44 -18.19 -6.47 15.59
N TYR A 45 -19.20 -7.05 14.94
CA TYR A 45 -19.20 -7.26 13.49
C TYR A 45 -19.18 -5.96 12.69
N ILE A 46 -19.78 -4.87 13.18
CA ILE A 46 -19.70 -3.56 12.54
C ILE A 46 -18.26 -3.02 12.58
N ASN A 47 -17.58 -3.18 13.72
CA ASN A 47 -16.17 -2.76 13.84
C ASN A 47 -15.28 -3.56 12.89
N ILE A 48 -15.52 -4.87 12.72
CA ILE A 48 -14.81 -5.70 11.74
C ILE A 48 -15.04 -5.17 10.32
N LEU A 49 -16.28 -4.87 9.95
CA LEU A 49 -16.58 -4.34 8.61
C LEU A 49 -15.89 -2.99 8.37
N ILE A 50 -15.91 -2.08 9.35
CA ILE A 50 -15.20 -0.80 9.28
C ILE A 50 -13.70 -1.04 9.11
N PHE A 51 -13.10 -1.97 9.88
CA PHE A 51 -11.69 -2.29 9.80
C PHE A 51 -11.30 -2.84 8.42
N ILE A 52 -12.06 -3.82 7.91
CA ILE A 52 -11.82 -4.41 6.59
C ILE A 52 -11.91 -3.32 5.50
N PHE A 53 -12.97 -2.52 5.52
CA PHE A 53 -13.13 -1.42 4.56
C PHE A 53 -11.95 -0.44 4.64
N THR A 54 -11.58 -0.03 5.85
CA THR A 54 -10.47 0.91 6.08
C THR A 54 -9.13 0.33 5.63
N PHE A 55 -8.92 -0.98 5.82
CA PHE A 55 -7.71 -1.67 5.35
C PHE A 55 -7.60 -1.62 3.82
N PHE A 56 -8.66 -1.99 3.11
CA PHE A 56 -8.67 -1.91 1.65
C PHE A 56 -8.45 -0.47 1.16
N LEU A 57 -9.10 0.50 1.78
CA LEU A 57 -8.97 1.91 1.44
C LEU A 57 -7.53 2.40 1.65
N ALA A 58 -6.94 2.12 2.80
CA ALA A 58 -5.59 2.57 3.15
C ALA A 58 -4.53 1.98 2.22
N VAL A 59 -4.57 0.66 1.94
CA VAL A 59 -3.65 0.01 1.02
C VAL A 59 -3.84 0.56 -0.40
N THR A 60 -5.08 0.71 -0.85
CA THR A 60 -5.37 1.27 -2.18
C THR A 60 -4.76 2.67 -2.34
N LEU A 61 -4.98 3.56 -1.38
CA LEU A 61 -4.48 4.94 -1.43
C LEU A 61 -2.95 5.02 -1.29
N HIS A 62 -2.34 4.08 -0.56
CA HIS A 62 -0.89 3.92 -0.52
C HIS A 62 -0.32 3.61 -1.92
N GLU A 63 -0.85 2.61 -2.61
CA GLU A 63 -0.40 2.21 -3.95
C GLU A 63 -0.70 3.29 -5.01
N PHE A 64 -1.84 3.97 -4.88
CA PHE A 64 -2.14 5.12 -5.73
C PHE A 64 -1.15 6.27 -5.51
N GLY A 65 -0.61 6.44 -4.30
CA GLY A 65 0.47 7.40 -4.03
C GLY A 65 1.71 7.14 -4.89
N HIS A 66 2.17 5.89 -4.97
CA HIS A 66 3.25 5.48 -5.88
C HIS A 66 2.88 5.75 -7.34
N ALA A 67 1.71 5.26 -7.77
CA ALA A 67 1.27 5.36 -9.15
C ALA A 67 1.11 6.80 -9.63
N LEU A 68 0.48 7.66 -8.84
CA LEU A 68 0.32 9.07 -9.16
C LEU A 68 1.68 9.79 -9.27
N SER A 69 2.63 9.43 -8.40
CA SER A 69 3.97 9.99 -8.49
C SER A 69 4.72 9.54 -9.74
N PHE A 70 4.59 8.28 -10.16
CA PHE A 70 5.13 7.82 -11.43
C PHE A 70 4.53 8.62 -12.59
N ILE A 71 3.21 8.71 -12.66
CA ILE A 71 2.49 9.41 -13.74
C ILE A 71 2.86 10.90 -13.78
N SER A 72 2.90 11.58 -12.63
CA SER A 72 3.25 13.01 -12.55
C SER A 72 4.69 13.31 -12.97
N ASN A 73 5.59 12.32 -12.94
CA ASN A 73 6.96 12.42 -13.42
C ASN A 73 7.15 11.83 -14.84
N GLY A 74 6.05 11.64 -15.59
CA GLY A 74 6.09 11.19 -16.99
C GLY A 74 6.35 9.69 -17.19
N ILE A 75 6.37 8.90 -16.12
CA ILE A 75 6.54 7.45 -16.19
C ILE A 75 5.16 6.80 -16.32
N LYS A 76 4.96 6.08 -17.40
CA LYS A 76 3.70 5.37 -17.66
C LYS A 76 3.54 4.21 -16.68
N MET A 77 2.29 3.91 -16.31
CA MET A 77 1.96 2.78 -15.46
C MET A 77 1.46 1.60 -16.29
N ARG A 78 1.86 0.40 -15.87
CA ARG A 78 1.44 -0.87 -16.45
C ARG A 78 0.37 -1.56 -15.60
N ALA A 79 0.57 -1.57 -14.28
CA ALA A 79 -0.38 -2.20 -13.38
C ALA A 79 -0.31 -1.58 -11.97
N ILE A 80 -1.41 -1.66 -11.24
CA ILE A 80 -1.52 -1.33 -9.82
C ILE A 80 -2.24 -2.50 -9.16
N PHE A 81 -1.57 -3.17 -8.25
CA PHE A 81 -2.16 -4.23 -7.41
C PHE A 81 -2.44 -3.66 -6.04
N PHE A 82 -3.63 -3.91 -5.52
CA PHE A 82 -4.04 -3.49 -4.18
C PHE A 82 -4.90 -4.58 -3.55
N THR A 83 -4.28 -5.34 -2.66
CA THR A 83 -4.84 -6.51 -2.00
C THR A 83 -5.29 -7.60 -3.00
N ILE A 84 -6.60 -7.87 -3.09
CA ILE A 84 -7.20 -8.86 -4.01
C ILE A 84 -7.59 -8.26 -5.36
N PHE A 85 -7.37 -6.96 -5.56
CA PHE A 85 -7.74 -6.26 -6.78
C PHE A 85 -6.51 -5.82 -7.57
N ALA A 86 -6.67 -5.68 -8.86
CA ALA A 86 -5.66 -5.09 -9.74
C ALA A 86 -6.30 -4.23 -10.82
N LEU A 87 -5.64 -3.13 -11.14
CA LEU A 87 -5.83 -2.37 -12.36
C LEU A 87 -4.66 -2.70 -13.28
N ILE A 88 -4.93 -3.31 -14.42
CA ILE A 88 -3.90 -3.73 -15.38
C ILE A 88 -4.19 -3.04 -16.71
N LYS A 89 -3.15 -2.47 -17.33
CA LYS A 89 -3.26 -1.85 -18.64
C LYS A 89 -3.03 -2.91 -19.72
N GLU A 90 -4.08 -3.23 -20.48
CA GLU A 90 -4.06 -4.14 -21.62
C GLU A 90 -4.61 -3.39 -22.85
N ASP A 91 -3.92 -3.45 -23.98
CA ASP A 91 -4.30 -2.77 -25.23
C ASP A 91 -4.59 -1.26 -25.02
N ASN A 92 -3.75 -0.60 -24.24
CA ASN A 92 -3.90 0.81 -23.83
C ASN A 92 -5.18 1.14 -23.01
N LYS A 93 -5.93 0.14 -22.56
CA LYS A 93 -7.12 0.31 -21.71
C LYS A 93 -6.87 -0.26 -20.33
N TRP A 94 -7.34 0.43 -19.29
CA TRP A 94 -7.32 -0.08 -17.94
C TRP A 94 -8.42 -1.12 -17.75
N LYS A 95 -8.05 -2.29 -17.26
CA LYS A 95 -8.97 -3.37 -16.89
C LYS A 95 -8.86 -3.65 -15.40
N PHE A 96 -10.01 -3.71 -14.74
CA PHE A 96 -10.11 -4.16 -13.36
C PHE A 96 -10.15 -5.68 -13.30
N LYS A 97 -9.31 -6.28 -12.47
CA LYS A 97 -9.23 -7.73 -12.30
C LYS A 97 -9.19 -8.12 -10.82
N LEU A 98 -9.74 -9.28 -10.50
CA LEU A 98 -9.51 -9.93 -9.21
C LEU A 98 -8.20 -10.73 -9.30
N THR A 99 -7.34 -10.56 -8.32
CA THR A 99 -6.08 -11.30 -8.21
C THR A 99 -6.22 -12.43 -7.20
N SER A 100 -5.39 -13.47 -7.30
CA SER A 100 -5.37 -14.50 -6.28
C SER A 100 -4.83 -13.94 -4.97
N ILE A 101 -5.39 -14.38 -3.82
CA ILE A 101 -5.08 -13.94 -2.44
C ILE A 101 -3.57 -14.05 -2.08
N LYS A 102 -2.73 -14.58 -2.95
CA LYS A 102 -1.27 -14.73 -2.74
C LYS A 102 -0.53 -13.39 -2.69
N THR A 103 -1.16 -12.30 -3.07
CA THR A 103 -0.60 -10.93 -3.03
C THR A 103 -1.30 -10.09 -1.96
N VAL A 104 -1.16 -10.48 -0.69
CA VAL A 104 -1.59 -9.62 0.43
C VAL A 104 -0.60 -8.47 0.53
N GLY A 105 -0.99 -7.33 0.03
CA GLY A 105 -0.17 -6.12 -0.08
C GLY A 105 -0.54 -5.36 -1.34
N GLY A 106 0.26 -4.38 -1.70
CA GLY A 106 0.10 -3.63 -2.92
C GLY A 106 1.41 -3.57 -3.71
N ILE A 107 1.31 -3.32 -4.98
CA ILE A 107 2.46 -3.04 -5.86
C ILE A 107 2.01 -2.13 -6.98
N ALA A 108 2.67 -1.00 -7.14
CA ALA A 108 2.55 -0.14 -8.30
C ALA A 108 3.67 -0.48 -9.31
N ILE A 109 3.30 -0.99 -10.48
CA ILE A 109 4.25 -1.43 -11.50
C ILE A 109 4.27 -0.40 -12.63
N PRO A 110 5.39 0.33 -12.82
CA PRO A 110 5.56 1.18 -13.99
C PRO A 110 5.68 0.37 -15.28
N ASP A 111 5.45 1.01 -16.40
CA ASP A 111 5.73 0.47 -17.73
C ASP A 111 7.24 0.51 -18.00
N ILE A 112 7.66 -0.03 -19.15
CA ILE A 112 9.05 -0.03 -19.59
C ILE A 112 9.61 1.40 -19.55
N ILE A 113 10.73 1.57 -18.85
CA ILE A 113 11.43 2.84 -18.75
C ILE A 113 12.61 2.81 -19.74
N SER A 114 12.40 3.34 -20.94
CA SER A 114 13.48 3.52 -21.91
C SER A 114 14.35 4.72 -21.51
N VAL A 115 15.66 4.58 -21.63
CA VAL A 115 16.67 5.61 -21.31
C VAL A 115 17.38 6.01 -22.60
N LYS A 116 17.52 7.32 -22.85
CA LYS A 116 18.15 7.86 -24.05
C LYS A 116 19.62 8.21 -23.84
N ASP A 117 19.92 8.82 -22.72
CA ASP A 117 21.25 9.30 -22.35
C ASP A 117 21.39 9.37 -20.83
N GLU A 118 22.58 9.73 -20.36
CA GLU A 118 22.88 9.83 -18.93
C GLU A 118 22.01 10.85 -18.18
N LYS A 119 21.65 11.99 -18.80
CA LYS A 119 20.78 13.00 -18.19
C LYS A 119 19.36 12.46 -18.04
N ASP A 120 18.86 11.75 -19.04
CA ASP A 120 17.56 11.10 -19.01
C ASP A 120 17.53 9.98 -17.94
N PHE A 121 18.61 9.20 -17.81
CA PHE A 121 18.78 8.22 -16.76
C PHE A 121 18.66 8.84 -15.37
N GLN A 122 19.43 9.87 -15.08
CA GLN A 122 19.41 10.56 -13.78
C GLN A 122 18.05 11.18 -13.47
N SER A 123 17.37 11.72 -14.48
CA SER A 123 16.01 12.25 -14.34
C SER A 123 15.02 11.14 -13.94
N LYS A 124 15.07 9.99 -14.62
CA LYS A 124 14.21 8.85 -14.36
C LYS A 124 14.52 8.16 -13.02
N GLN A 125 15.81 8.08 -12.65
CA GLN A 125 16.24 7.61 -11.34
C GLN A 125 15.62 8.46 -10.21
N LYS A 126 15.69 9.80 -10.34
CA LYS A 126 15.07 10.72 -9.37
C LYS A 126 13.55 10.55 -9.33
N ALA A 127 12.90 10.41 -10.48
CA ALA A 127 11.47 10.19 -10.58
C ALA A 127 11.06 8.87 -9.92
N PHE A 128 11.83 7.81 -10.14
CA PHE A 128 11.61 6.50 -9.55
C PHE A 128 11.77 6.54 -8.02
N ALA A 129 12.85 7.14 -7.53
CA ALA A 129 13.06 7.34 -6.09
C ALA A 129 11.90 8.11 -5.45
N LYS A 130 11.49 9.24 -6.07
CA LYS A 130 10.35 10.04 -5.60
C LYS A 130 9.06 9.22 -5.57
N ALA A 131 8.81 8.41 -6.60
CA ALA A 131 7.60 7.59 -6.66
C ALA A 131 7.57 6.56 -5.53
N VAL A 132 8.69 5.90 -5.22
CA VAL A 132 8.74 4.89 -4.16
C VAL A 132 8.43 5.48 -2.78
N ILE A 133 8.86 6.69 -2.47
CA ILE A 133 8.57 7.30 -1.15
C ILE A 133 7.15 7.88 -1.05
N MET A 134 6.46 8.07 -2.18
CA MET A 134 5.13 8.67 -2.17
C MET A 134 4.03 7.74 -1.64
N GLY A 135 4.23 6.43 -1.59
CA GLY A 135 3.30 5.52 -0.90
C GLY A 135 3.14 5.84 0.59
N PRO A 136 4.22 5.78 1.39
CA PRO A 136 4.17 6.18 2.80
C PRO A 136 3.67 7.60 3.02
N ILE A 137 4.09 8.56 2.19
CA ILE A 137 3.66 9.97 2.29
C ILE A 137 2.15 10.09 2.03
N SER A 138 1.62 9.42 1.00
CA SER A 138 0.19 9.43 0.72
C SER A 138 -0.63 8.82 1.85
N SER A 139 -0.13 7.73 2.46
CA SER A 139 -0.76 7.14 3.65
C SER A 139 -0.88 8.12 4.81
N LEU A 140 0.18 8.90 5.09
CA LEU A 140 0.15 9.94 6.12
C LEU A 140 -0.84 11.06 5.79
N ILE A 141 -0.83 11.56 4.55
CA ILE A 141 -1.75 12.60 4.12
C ILE A 141 -3.20 12.13 4.25
N VAL A 142 -3.50 10.93 3.78
CA VAL A 142 -4.84 10.34 3.87
C VAL A 142 -5.27 10.18 5.31
N TRP A 143 -4.38 9.69 6.17
CA TRP A 143 -4.66 9.57 7.60
C TRP A 143 -5.02 10.91 8.24
N ILE A 144 -4.22 11.95 7.98
CA ILE A 144 -4.46 13.30 8.51
C ILE A 144 -5.81 13.84 8.01
N VAL A 145 -6.05 13.77 6.70
CA VAL A 145 -7.25 14.32 6.07
C VAL A 145 -8.52 13.61 6.55
N LEU A 146 -8.54 12.28 6.51
CA LEU A 146 -9.72 11.51 6.91
C LEU A 146 -9.96 11.60 8.42
N THR A 147 -8.91 11.66 9.24
CA THR A 147 -9.05 11.88 10.69
C THR A 147 -9.65 13.26 10.97
N PHE A 148 -9.13 14.30 10.31
CA PHE A 148 -9.67 15.66 10.45
C PHE A 148 -11.15 15.74 10.05
N ILE A 149 -11.50 15.21 8.87
CA ILE A 149 -12.90 15.17 8.40
C ILE A 149 -13.78 14.42 9.41
N SER A 150 -13.32 13.27 9.91
CA SER A 150 -14.08 12.48 10.88
C SER A 150 -14.30 13.22 12.19
N ILE A 151 -13.28 13.94 12.70
CA ILE A 151 -13.40 14.76 13.92
C ILE A 151 -14.42 15.89 13.71
N VAL A 152 -14.38 16.56 12.56
CA VAL A 152 -15.35 17.59 12.21
C VAL A 152 -16.76 17.00 12.16
N MET A 153 -16.95 15.87 11.48
CA MET A 153 -18.26 15.21 11.40
C MET A 153 -18.78 14.77 12.77
N ILE A 154 -17.91 14.29 13.68
CA ILE A 154 -18.29 13.94 15.06
C ILE A 154 -18.88 15.15 15.79
N LYS A 155 -18.36 16.35 15.58
CA LYS A 155 -18.87 17.57 16.23
C LYS A 155 -20.25 17.98 15.71
N PHE A 156 -20.51 17.79 14.42
CA PHE A 156 -21.75 18.26 13.78
C PHE A 156 -22.89 17.23 13.74
N THR A 157 -22.58 15.92 13.94
CA THR A 157 -23.62 14.90 13.93
C THR A 157 -24.29 14.74 15.30
N SER A 158 -25.61 14.62 15.31
CA SER A 158 -26.40 14.30 16.52
C SER A 158 -26.47 12.80 16.79
N SER A 159 -26.23 11.97 15.79
CA SER A 159 -26.33 10.51 15.88
C SER A 159 -25.15 9.90 16.64
N ILE A 160 -25.45 9.30 17.80
CA ILE A 160 -24.45 8.58 18.61
C ILE A 160 -23.82 7.39 17.87
N TYR A 161 -24.57 6.73 16.97
CA TYR A 161 -24.06 5.62 16.14
C TYR A 161 -23.08 6.09 15.07
N ILE A 162 -23.36 7.23 14.42
CA ILE A 162 -22.44 7.82 13.45
C ILE A 162 -21.16 8.26 14.15
N ARG A 163 -21.24 8.91 15.32
CA ARG A 163 -20.05 9.26 16.13
C ARG A 163 -19.20 8.04 16.42
N ALA A 164 -19.83 6.96 16.89
CA ALA A 164 -19.13 5.71 17.21
C ALA A 164 -18.47 5.07 15.97
N GLY A 165 -19.14 5.10 14.81
CA GLY A 165 -18.60 4.63 13.54
C GLY A 165 -17.39 5.43 13.09
N LEU A 166 -17.45 6.76 13.17
CA LEU A 166 -16.33 7.64 12.83
C LEU A 166 -15.14 7.45 13.78
N LEU A 167 -15.38 7.26 15.08
CA LEU A 167 -14.32 6.93 16.04
C LEU A 167 -13.66 5.58 15.69
N SER A 168 -14.44 4.54 15.38
CA SER A 168 -13.93 3.25 14.91
C SER A 168 -13.09 3.39 13.63
N LEU A 169 -13.52 4.23 12.68
CA LEU A 169 -12.78 4.51 11.46
C LEU A 169 -11.45 5.20 11.76
N ILE A 170 -11.41 6.21 12.63
CA ILE A 170 -10.16 6.88 13.04
C ILE A 170 -9.20 5.88 13.67
N LEU A 171 -9.66 5.05 14.61
CA LEU A 171 -8.82 4.07 15.28
C LEU A 171 -8.28 3.01 14.30
N SER A 172 -9.15 2.47 13.46
CA SER A 172 -8.76 1.50 12.43
C SER A 172 -7.74 2.09 11.45
N LEU A 173 -8.00 3.29 10.95
CA LEU A 173 -7.13 3.99 10.01
C LEU A 173 -5.76 4.29 10.65
N SER A 174 -5.73 4.71 11.92
CA SER A 174 -4.49 4.97 12.65
C SER A 174 -3.65 3.70 12.79
N GLY A 175 -4.25 2.59 13.22
CA GLY A 175 -3.55 1.31 13.34
C GLY A 175 -2.99 0.80 12.01
N ILE A 176 -3.78 0.88 10.94
CA ILE A 176 -3.37 0.45 9.61
C ILE A 176 -2.26 1.36 9.07
N THR A 177 -2.36 2.67 9.24
CA THR A 177 -1.33 3.61 8.79
C THR A 177 -0.01 3.38 9.51
N ILE A 178 -0.03 3.17 10.84
CA ILE A 178 1.17 2.82 11.62
C ILE A 178 1.78 1.52 11.08
N PHE A 179 0.95 0.52 10.78
CA PHE A 179 1.43 -0.74 10.20
C PHE A 179 2.08 -0.55 8.83
N LEU A 180 1.44 0.19 7.91
CA LEU A 180 2.00 0.48 6.58
C LEU A 180 3.31 1.24 6.69
N LEU A 181 3.40 2.23 7.59
CA LEU A 181 4.64 2.95 7.83
C LEU A 181 5.73 2.04 8.41
N ALA A 182 5.40 1.19 9.39
CA ALA A 182 6.36 0.26 9.97
C ALA A 182 6.91 -0.72 8.93
N THR A 183 6.04 -1.26 8.06
CA THR A 183 6.46 -2.15 6.96
C THR A 183 7.32 -1.43 5.92
N SER A 184 7.10 -0.14 5.69
CA SER A 184 7.92 0.67 4.79
C SER A 184 9.37 0.86 5.26
N PHE A 185 9.70 0.57 6.54
CA PHE A 185 11.07 0.59 7.06
C PHE A 185 11.79 -0.77 6.99
N ILE A 186 11.11 -1.84 6.62
CA ILE A 186 11.71 -3.18 6.60
C ILE A 186 12.82 -3.24 5.55
N LYS A 187 14.00 -3.77 5.95
CA LYS A 187 15.10 -4.11 5.06
C LYS A 187 15.57 -5.52 5.37
N LYS A 188 15.11 -6.47 4.57
CA LYS A 188 15.52 -7.89 4.60
C LYS A 188 15.91 -8.34 3.20
N ASP A 189 16.64 -9.46 3.08
CA ASP A 189 17.21 -9.97 1.83
C ASP A 189 16.22 -10.07 0.65
N LEU A 190 14.93 -10.28 0.95
CA LEU A 190 13.89 -10.54 -0.06
C LEU A 190 12.74 -9.53 -0.02
N VAL A 191 12.67 -8.68 1.00
CA VAL A 191 11.62 -7.69 1.20
C VAL A 191 12.27 -6.37 1.54
N ILE A 192 12.14 -5.42 0.65
CA ILE A 192 12.66 -4.07 0.82
C ILE A 192 11.45 -3.13 0.89
N GLY A 193 11.26 -2.47 2.04
CA GLY A 193 10.24 -1.44 2.21
C GLY A 193 10.62 -0.14 1.50
N ASP A 194 9.67 0.78 1.41
CA ASP A 194 9.80 1.99 0.58
C ASP A 194 10.97 2.90 0.99
N PHE A 195 11.20 3.09 2.29
CA PHE A 195 12.31 3.95 2.75
C PHE A 195 13.70 3.38 2.42
N PRO A 196 14.01 2.10 2.68
CA PRO A 196 15.25 1.49 2.19
C PRO A 196 15.35 1.46 0.67
N ALA A 197 14.26 1.15 -0.05
CA ALA A 197 14.23 1.17 -1.50
C ALA A 197 14.54 2.56 -2.06
N TYR A 198 13.93 3.62 -1.50
CA TYR A 198 14.25 5.01 -1.85
C TYR A 198 15.75 5.32 -1.73
N LYS A 199 16.37 4.91 -0.60
CA LYS A 199 17.80 5.13 -0.39
C LYS A 199 18.65 4.41 -1.42
N ILE A 200 18.36 3.12 -1.69
CA ILE A 200 19.09 2.32 -2.67
C ILE A 200 18.95 2.92 -4.08
N ILE A 201 17.73 3.25 -4.50
CA ILE A 201 17.48 3.84 -5.82
C ILE A 201 18.23 5.16 -5.99
N LYS A 202 18.33 5.96 -4.94
CA LYS A 202 19.02 7.26 -5.00
C LYS A 202 20.54 7.13 -5.07
N SER A 203 21.13 6.11 -4.45
CA SER A 203 22.58 5.97 -4.30
C SER A 203 23.22 4.92 -5.23
N ASP A 204 22.44 3.99 -5.78
CA ASP A 204 22.94 2.83 -6.55
C ASP A 204 22.36 2.87 -7.98
N SER A 205 23.15 3.40 -8.91
CA SER A 205 22.78 3.48 -10.32
C SER A 205 22.64 2.10 -10.94
N PHE A 206 23.49 1.14 -10.56
CA PHE A 206 23.44 -0.24 -11.07
C PHE A 206 22.14 -0.95 -10.69
N PHE A 207 21.69 -0.76 -9.44
CA PHE A 207 20.40 -1.31 -8.99
C PHE A 207 19.23 -0.75 -9.82
N VAL A 208 19.26 0.55 -10.13
CA VAL A 208 18.20 1.20 -10.93
C VAL A 208 18.24 0.71 -12.37
N GLU A 209 19.42 0.65 -12.98
CA GLU A 209 19.62 0.15 -14.35
C GLU A 209 19.13 -1.28 -14.48
N PHE A 210 19.51 -2.15 -13.53
CA PHE A 210 19.02 -3.53 -13.49
C PHE A 210 17.48 -3.62 -13.41
N ASN A 211 16.84 -2.77 -12.59
CA ASN A 211 15.38 -2.74 -12.51
C ASN A 211 14.74 -2.27 -13.82
N PHE A 212 15.30 -1.25 -14.48
CA PHE A 212 14.81 -0.78 -15.78
C PHE A 212 14.93 -1.87 -16.84
N MET A 213 16.08 -2.55 -16.92
CA MET A 213 16.27 -3.70 -17.81
C MET A 213 15.34 -4.87 -17.48
N ALA A 214 15.15 -5.17 -16.20
CA ALA A 214 14.25 -6.25 -15.79
C ALA A 214 12.79 -5.98 -16.18
N MET A 215 12.38 -4.72 -16.26
CA MET A 215 11.05 -4.34 -16.77
C MET A 215 10.92 -4.57 -18.27
N ASP A 216 12.03 -4.46 -19.03
CA ASP A 216 12.09 -4.66 -20.48
C ASP A 216 12.13 -6.14 -20.88
N ILE A 217 12.86 -6.97 -20.14
CA ILE A 217 13.05 -8.40 -20.42
C ILE A 217 11.76 -9.23 -20.34
N TYR A 218 10.75 -8.76 -19.57
CA TYR A 218 9.50 -9.50 -19.40
C TYR A 218 8.44 -9.08 -20.44
N PRO A 219 8.11 -9.94 -21.40
CA PRO A 219 7.17 -9.64 -22.47
C PRO A 219 5.75 -9.33 -21.92
N HIS A 220 5.01 -8.57 -22.72
CA HIS A 220 3.69 -7.98 -22.39
C HIS A 220 2.55 -9.00 -22.14
N SER A 221 2.84 -10.29 -21.89
CA SER A 221 1.81 -11.29 -21.65
C SER A 221 1.37 -11.34 -20.19
N GLN A 222 0.08 -11.64 -19.98
CA GLN A 222 -0.53 -11.84 -18.68
C GLN A 222 0.24 -12.87 -17.82
N LYS A 223 0.80 -13.90 -18.49
CA LYS A 223 1.61 -14.97 -17.88
C LYS A 223 2.91 -14.45 -17.25
N SER A 224 3.50 -13.38 -17.80
CA SER A 224 4.73 -12.76 -17.28
C SER A 224 4.47 -11.87 -16.07
N LEU A 225 3.31 -11.22 -16.00
CA LEU A 225 2.88 -10.48 -14.80
C LEU A 225 2.65 -11.42 -13.61
N GLU A 226 2.00 -12.56 -13.85
CA GLU A 226 1.81 -13.59 -12.83
C GLU A 226 3.14 -14.20 -12.35
N MET A 227 4.13 -14.39 -13.24
CA MET A 227 5.47 -14.86 -12.88
C MET A 227 6.26 -13.85 -12.03
N LYS A 228 6.14 -12.53 -12.27
CA LYS A 228 6.80 -11.50 -11.45
C LYS A 228 6.27 -11.45 -10.02
N ILE A 229 5.02 -11.78 -9.82
CA ILE A 229 4.40 -11.85 -8.49
C ILE A 229 4.88 -13.10 -7.73
N HIS A 230 5.50 -14.06 -8.42
CA HIS A 230 6.00 -15.32 -7.84
C HIS A 230 7.51 -15.33 -7.56
N ILE A 231 8.24 -14.23 -7.81
CA ILE A 231 9.64 -14.04 -7.44
C ILE A 231 9.73 -13.23 -6.16
#